data_0463823512df493da75a86cca1f68f14
#
_entry.id   0463823512df493da75a86cca1f68f14
#
_cell.length_a   1.000
_cell.length_b   1.000
_cell.length_c   1.000
_cell.angle_alpha   90.00
_cell.angle_beta   90.00
_cell.angle_gamma   90.00
#
_symmetry.space_group_name_H-M   'P 1'
#
loop_
_entity.id
_entity.type
_entity.pdbx_description
1 polymer ?
#
loop_
_entity_poly.entity_id
_entity_poly.type
_entity_poly.pdbx_seq_one_letter_code
_entity_poly.pdbx_strand_id
1 'polypeptide(L)'
;ICFGDVDLMAMAPKARRTWIGANAALIPQDPLTALNPSKRIGPQITRRLVDILGWAKTNAKARALDLLAEVQITDPARVMRSYPHELSGGMRQRILIASAFAAGPKLIIADEPTTALDVTVQKQILKLIAQMQAEHGTALLFVTHDLGVVSKVCDTLSVLYAGKVLENAQMRRFFTHPIHPYSRAVLAATPTYSNPTGSLAQVPQKVIDAVEQDIRHHDIRHHI
;
A
#
# COMPACT_ATOMS: atom_id res chain seq x y z
N ILE A 1 12.36 15.50 1.90
CA ILE A 1 11.88 14.10 1.98
C ILE A 1 13.11 13.20 1.93
N CYS A 2 13.39 12.54 3.06
CA CYS A 2 14.55 11.64 3.15
C CYS A 2 14.13 10.17 3.05
N PHE A 3 14.94 9.37 2.38
CA PHE A 3 14.84 7.92 2.35
C PHE A 3 16.21 7.34 2.77
N GLY A 4 16.31 6.91 4.03
CA GLY A 4 17.61 6.72 4.65
C GLY A 4 18.41 8.02 4.64
N ASP A 5 19.65 7.97 4.19
CA ASP A 5 20.54 9.11 4.10
C ASP A 5 20.36 9.96 2.82
N VAL A 6 19.41 9.62 1.96
CA VAL A 6 19.19 10.30 0.67
C VAL A 6 18.07 11.32 0.78
N ASP A 7 18.40 12.62 0.63
CA ASP A 7 17.37 13.66 0.44
C ASP A 7 16.92 13.71 -1.01
N LEU A 8 15.68 13.23 -1.23
CA LEU A 8 15.08 13.18 -2.57
C LEU A 8 14.82 14.55 -3.17
N MET A 9 14.64 15.60 -2.33
CA MET A 9 14.35 16.94 -2.81
C MET A 9 15.61 17.65 -3.30
N ALA A 10 16.78 17.26 -2.78
CA ALA A 10 18.08 17.78 -3.25
C ALA A 10 18.51 17.18 -4.61
N MET A 11 17.87 16.11 -5.06
CA MET A 11 18.21 15.47 -6.33
C MET A 11 17.63 16.18 -7.55
N ALA A 12 18.40 16.24 -8.65
CA ALA A 12 17.88 16.65 -9.96
C ALA A 12 16.68 15.76 -10.38
N PRO A 13 15.65 16.32 -11.06
CA PRO A 13 14.41 15.60 -11.36
C PRO A 13 14.60 14.24 -12.07
N LYS A 14 15.52 14.16 -13.03
CA LYS A 14 15.83 12.92 -13.75
C LYS A 14 16.47 11.88 -12.83
N ALA A 15 17.46 12.27 -12.03
CA ALA A 15 18.13 11.40 -11.08
C ALA A 15 17.14 10.89 -10.00
N ARG A 16 16.32 11.79 -9.45
CA ARG A 16 15.26 11.45 -8.50
C ARG A 16 14.27 10.44 -9.06
N ARG A 17 13.81 10.63 -10.31
CA ARG A 17 12.90 9.69 -10.98
C ARG A 17 13.52 8.29 -11.11
N THR A 18 14.78 8.21 -11.54
CA THR A 18 15.49 6.92 -11.66
C THR A 18 15.67 6.29 -10.28
N TRP A 19 16.07 7.08 -9.28
CA TRP A 19 16.28 6.61 -7.94
C TRP A 19 14.98 6.06 -7.31
N ILE A 20 13.87 6.82 -7.40
CA ILE A 20 12.55 6.37 -6.93
C ILE A 20 12.13 5.11 -7.69
N GLY A 21 12.30 5.09 -9.02
CA GLY A 21 11.96 3.93 -9.85
C GLY A 21 12.74 2.66 -9.49
N ALA A 22 13.92 2.79 -8.89
CA ALA A 22 14.71 1.65 -8.41
C ALA A 22 14.33 1.21 -6.98
N ASN A 23 14.03 2.18 -6.09
CA ASN A 23 13.98 1.94 -4.65
C ASN A 23 12.56 1.98 -4.05
N ALA A 24 11.58 2.56 -4.73
CA ALA A 24 10.21 2.65 -4.21
C ALA A 24 9.17 2.26 -5.25
N ALA A 25 8.05 1.68 -4.80
CA ALA A 25 6.92 1.34 -5.65
C ALA A 25 5.60 1.64 -4.95
N LEU A 26 4.52 1.76 -5.75
CA LEU A 26 3.17 1.97 -5.27
C LEU A 26 2.28 0.81 -5.73
N ILE A 27 1.48 0.26 -4.82
CA ILE A 27 0.31 -0.56 -5.12
C ILE A 27 -0.89 0.35 -4.90
N PRO A 28 -1.56 0.82 -5.96
CA PRO A 28 -2.68 1.76 -5.85
C PRO A 28 -3.98 1.06 -5.44
N GLN A 29 -4.94 1.85 -4.99
CA GLN A 29 -6.23 1.41 -4.49
C GLN A 29 -7.09 0.70 -5.55
N ASP A 30 -7.16 1.26 -6.77
CA ASP A 30 -8.04 0.75 -7.82
C ASP A 30 -7.23 0.16 -8.98
N PRO A 31 -7.28 -1.17 -9.19
CA PRO A 31 -6.60 -1.81 -10.30
C PRO A 31 -7.18 -1.46 -11.68
N LEU A 32 -8.42 -0.96 -11.76
CA LEU A 32 -9.04 -0.58 -13.03
C LEU A 32 -8.43 0.70 -13.59
N THR A 33 -8.13 1.67 -12.72
CA THR A 33 -7.52 2.94 -13.12
C THR A 33 -6.00 2.86 -13.24
N ALA A 34 -5.38 1.95 -12.51
CA ALA A 34 -3.92 1.79 -12.49
C ALA A 34 -3.35 1.10 -13.74
N LEU A 35 -4.10 0.17 -14.34
CA LEU A 35 -3.71 -0.51 -15.56
C LEU A 35 -4.32 0.19 -16.78
N ASN A 36 -3.47 0.56 -17.75
CA ASN A 36 -3.94 1.17 -19.00
C ASN A 36 -4.72 0.14 -19.84
N PRO A 37 -6.03 0.35 -20.08
CA PRO A 37 -6.88 -0.62 -20.77
C PRO A 37 -6.50 -0.85 -22.24
N SER A 38 -5.83 0.12 -22.86
CA SER A 38 -5.41 0.05 -24.27
C SER A 38 -4.03 -0.62 -24.47
N LYS A 39 -3.39 -1.08 -23.38
CA LYS A 39 -2.07 -1.73 -23.43
C LYS A 39 -2.14 -3.14 -22.84
N ARG A 40 -1.35 -4.04 -23.45
CA ARG A 40 -1.16 -5.38 -22.90
C ARG A 40 -0.43 -5.34 -21.56
N ILE A 41 -0.62 -6.35 -20.75
CA ILE A 41 -0.04 -6.46 -19.39
C ILE A 41 1.48 -6.48 -19.40
N GLY A 42 2.10 -7.27 -20.28
CA GLY A 42 3.56 -7.41 -20.33
C GLY A 42 4.32 -6.08 -20.41
N PRO A 43 4.04 -5.23 -21.41
CA PRO A 43 4.63 -3.90 -21.49
C PRO A 43 4.40 -3.02 -20.24
N GLN A 44 3.30 -3.19 -19.53
CA GLN A 44 3.01 -2.40 -18.33
C GLN A 44 3.88 -2.82 -17.15
N ILE A 45 4.11 -4.11 -16.95
CA ILE A 45 5.02 -4.63 -15.91
C ILE A 45 6.48 -4.25 -16.23
N THR A 46 6.89 -4.41 -17.48
CA THR A 46 8.31 -4.26 -17.86
C THR A 46 8.75 -2.82 -18.09
N ARG A 47 7.80 -1.88 -18.29
CA ARG A 47 8.10 -0.49 -18.67
C ARG A 47 9.08 0.20 -17.73
N ARG A 48 8.87 0.05 -16.41
CA ARG A 48 9.76 0.67 -15.40
C ARG A 48 11.17 0.12 -15.50
N LEU A 49 11.30 -1.19 -15.69
CA LEU A 49 12.61 -1.85 -15.84
C LEU A 49 13.36 -1.38 -17.09
N VAL A 50 12.67 -1.28 -18.22
CA VAL A 50 13.28 -0.90 -19.50
C VAL A 50 13.49 0.60 -19.60
N ASP A 51 12.42 1.41 -19.42
CA ASP A 51 12.45 2.84 -19.77
C ASP A 51 13.10 3.70 -18.69
N ILE A 52 13.09 3.26 -17.42
CA ILE A 52 13.65 4.01 -16.30
C ILE A 52 14.97 3.42 -15.83
N LEU A 53 15.04 2.10 -15.69
CA LEU A 53 16.21 1.42 -15.13
C LEU A 53 17.17 0.87 -16.18
N GLY A 54 16.82 0.97 -17.47
CA GLY A 54 17.70 0.59 -18.59
C GLY A 54 17.92 -0.90 -18.76
N TRP A 55 17.04 -1.76 -18.27
CA TRP A 55 17.17 -3.20 -18.40
C TRP A 55 17.00 -3.64 -19.87
N ALA A 56 17.71 -4.69 -20.27
CA ALA A 56 17.44 -5.36 -21.53
C ALA A 56 16.01 -5.92 -21.54
N LYS A 57 15.30 -5.78 -22.67
CA LYS A 57 13.91 -6.23 -22.81
C LYS A 57 13.73 -7.72 -22.51
N THR A 58 14.72 -8.54 -22.86
CA THR A 58 14.73 -9.98 -22.54
C THR A 58 14.72 -10.25 -21.06
N ASN A 59 15.59 -9.57 -20.29
CA ASN A 59 15.70 -9.73 -18.84
C ASN A 59 14.44 -9.19 -18.13
N ALA A 60 13.93 -8.04 -18.57
CA ALA A 60 12.69 -7.48 -18.04
C ALA A 60 11.48 -8.41 -18.28
N LYS A 61 11.43 -9.07 -19.45
CA LYS A 61 10.39 -10.06 -19.77
C LYS A 61 10.50 -11.32 -18.92
N ALA A 62 11.70 -11.86 -18.74
CA ALA A 62 11.94 -13.02 -17.87
C ALA A 62 11.49 -12.70 -16.44
N ARG A 63 11.96 -11.58 -15.89
CA ARG A 63 11.56 -11.14 -14.54
C ARG A 63 10.04 -10.97 -14.39
N ALA A 64 9.35 -10.44 -15.41
CA ALA A 64 7.90 -10.29 -15.39
C ALA A 64 7.18 -11.65 -15.37
N LEU A 65 7.69 -12.64 -16.09
CA LEU A 65 7.14 -14.00 -16.09
C LEU A 65 7.30 -14.68 -14.72
N ASP A 66 8.49 -14.56 -14.11
CA ASP A 66 8.78 -15.10 -12.79
C ASP A 66 7.85 -14.49 -11.74
N LEU A 67 7.73 -13.16 -11.73
CA LEU A 67 6.84 -12.45 -10.80
C LEU A 67 5.37 -12.81 -10.97
N LEU A 68 4.90 -12.98 -12.21
CA LEU A 68 3.53 -13.44 -12.44
C LEU A 68 3.29 -14.85 -11.89
N ALA A 69 4.31 -15.73 -11.93
CA ALA A 69 4.24 -17.04 -11.30
C ALA A 69 4.26 -16.92 -9.75
N GLU A 70 5.14 -16.08 -9.18
CA GLU A 70 5.20 -15.79 -7.74
C GLU A 70 3.84 -15.32 -7.21
N VAL A 71 3.12 -14.45 -7.94
CA VAL A 71 1.77 -14.01 -7.57
C VAL A 71 0.66 -15.01 -7.97
N GLN A 72 1.03 -16.25 -8.25
CA GLN A 72 0.10 -17.37 -8.52
C GLN A 72 -0.80 -17.17 -9.75
N ILE A 73 -0.28 -16.54 -10.80
CA ILE A 73 -0.93 -16.51 -12.12
C ILE A 73 -0.64 -17.84 -12.83
N THR A 74 -1.68 -18.59 -13.18
CA THR A 74 -1.56 -19.95 -13.73
C THR A 74 -0.88 -20.00 -15.10
N ASP A 75 -1.12 -18.99 -15.98
CA ASP A 75 -0.51 -18.89 -17.31
C ASP A 75 0.09 -17.50 -17.51
N PRO A 76 1.31 -17.25 -16.96
CA PRO A 76 2.01 -15.99 -17.10
C PRO A 76 2.20 -15.54 -18.56
N ALA A 77 2.51 -16.48 -19.46
CA ALA A 77 2.79 -16.17 -20.86
C ALA A 77 1.54 -15.67 -21.61
N ARG A 78 0.38 -16.22 -21.32
CA ARG A 78 -0.90 -15.74 -21.83
C ARG A 78 -1.23 -14.38 -21.26
N VAL A 79 -1.13 -14.22 -19.93
CA VAL A 79 -1.44 -12.96 -19.24
C VAL A 79 -0.56 -11.81 -19.71
N MET A 80 0.72 -12.03 -19.97
CA MET A 80 1.61 -11.02 -20.58
C MET A 80 1.08 -10.45 -21.90
N ARG A 81 0.32 -11.24 -22.66
CA ARG A 81 -0.28 -10.84 -23.96
C ARG A 81 -1.70 -10.33 -23.83
N SER A 82 -2.36 -10.54 -22.70
CA SER A 82 -3.74 -10.11 -22.44
C SER A 82 -3.83 -8.61 -22.17
N TYR A 83 -5.02 -8.07 -22.39
CA TYR A 83 -5.40 -6.72 -21.96
C TYR A 83 -6.07 -6.75 -20.59
N PRO A 84 -6.08 -5.65 -19.82
CA PRO A 84 -6.70 -5.62 -18.50
C PRO A 84 -8.17 -6.06 -18.47
N HIS A 85 -8.97 -5.71 -19.47
CA HIS A 85 -10.38 -6.05 -19.54
C HIS A 85 -10.66 -7.56 -19.73
N GLU A 86 -9.67 -8.34 -20.17
CA GLU A 86 -9.76 -9.80 -20.31
C GLU A 86 -9.51 -10.56 -18.99
N LEU A 87 -9.23 -9.85 -17.90
CA LEU A 87 -8.78 -10.40 -16.63
C LEU A 87 -9.77 -10.06 -15.49
N SER A 88 -9.91 -10.99 -14.53
CA SER A 88 -10.70 -10.73 -13.32
C SER A 88 -10.08 -9.64 -12.43
N GLY A 89 -10.87 -9.07 -11.52
CA GLY A 89 -10.39 -8.06 -10.56
C GLY A 89 -9.22 -8.58 -9.71
N GLY A 90 -9.33 -9.79 -9.19
CA GLY A 90 -8.27 -10.41 -8.40
C GLY A 90 -6.99 -10.67 -9.23
N MET A 91 -7.10 -11.02 -10.51
CA MET A 91 -5.93 -11.15 -11.39
C MET A 91 -5.26 -9.81 -11.64
N ARG A 92 -6.02 -8.74 -11.88
CA ARG A 92 -5.47 -7.39 -12.03
C ARG A 92 -4.73 -6.93 -10.79
N GLN A 93 -5.28 -7.20 -9.60
CA GLN A 93 -4.63 -6.88 -8.33
C GLN A 93 -3.31 -7.64 -8.16
N ARG A 94 -3.27 -8.95 -8.46
CA ARG A 94 -2.03 -9.75 -8.45
C ARG A 94 -0.98 -9.20 -9.41
N ILE A 95 -1.38 -8.73 -10.59
CA ILE A 95 -0.50 -8.10 -11.58
C ILE A 95 0.07 -6.77 -11.06
N LEU A 96 -0.71 -5.95 -10.37
CA LEU A 96 -0.21 -4.73 -9.77
C LEU A 96 0.81 -5.02 -8.67
N ILE A 97 0.57 -6.04 -7.84
CA ILE A 97 1.53 -6.50 -6.84
C ILE A 97 2.82 -6.95 -7.53
N ALA A 98 2.76 -7.84 -8.52
CA ALA A 98 3.91 -8.27 -9.30
C ALA A 98 4.68 -7.08 -9.91
N SER A 99 3.97 -6.11 -10.46
CA SER A 99 4.56 -4.89 -11.03
C SER A 99 5.27 -4.02 -9.97
N ALA A 100 4.75 -3.95 -8.76
CA ALA A 100 5.37 -3.22 -7.67
C ALA A 100 6.72 -3.85 -7.27
N PHE A 101 6.79 -5.18 -7.20
CA PHE A 101 8.02 -5.92 -6.86
C PHE A 101 9.01 -6.06 -8.02
N ALA A 102 8.66 -5.64 -9.24
CA ALA A 102 9.45 -5.90 -10.43
C ALA A 102 10.92 -5.41 -10.35
N ALA A 103 11.15 -4.24 -9.80
CA ALA A 103 12.49 -3.66 -9.66
C ALA A 103 13.22 -4.07 -8.36
N GLY A 104 12.65 -4.93 -7.53
CA GLY A 104 13.19 -5.25 -6.20
C GLY A 104 13.27 -4.01 -5.29
N PRO A 105 12.18 -3.26 -5.08
CA PRO A 105 12.23 -2.00 -4.34
C PRO A 105 12.53 -2.22 -2.87
N LYS A 106 13.15 -1.22 -2.23
CA LYS A 106 13.36 -1.22 -0.77
C LYS A 106 12.09 -0.87 0.00
N LEU A 107 11.18 -0.12 -0.63
CA LEU A 107 9.91 0.30 -0.04
C LEU A 107 8.76 0.10 -1.02
N ILE A 108 7.68 -0.48 -0.55
CA ILE A 108 6.38 -0.47 -1.24
C ILE A 108 5.39 0.31 -0.39
N ILE A 109 4.69 1.25 -1.02
CA ILE A 109 3.50 1.90 -0.46
C ILE A 109 2.29 1.17 -1.02
N ALA A 110 1.47 0.60 -0.16
CA ALA A 110 0.23 -0.07 -0.52
C ALA A 110 -0.93 0.81 -0.04
N ASP A 111 -1.60 1.47 -0.98
CA ASP A 111 -2.68 2.40 -0.71
C ASP A 111 -4.02 1.69 -0.90
N GLU A 112 -4.64 1.32 0.20
CA GLU A 112 -5.91 0.57 0.26
C GLU A 112 -6.00 -0.61 -0.73
N PRO A 113 -5.01 -1.50 -0.82
CA PRO A 113 -4.86 -2.44 -1.92
C PRO A 113 -5.94 -3.54 -1.97
N THR A 114 -6.89 -3.53 -1.04
CA THR A 114 -7.92 -4.57 -0.92
C THR A 114 -9.35 -4.02 -0.82
N THR A 115 -9.56 -2.72 -0.87
CA THR A 115 -10.86 -2.07 -0.61
C THR A 115 -11.97 -2.49 -1.58
N ALA A 116 -11.64 -2.78 -2.84
CA ALA A 116 -12.62 -3.18 -3.86
C ALA A 116 -12.78 -4.71 -4.02
N LEU A 117 -12.28 -5.50 -3.07
CA LEU A 117 -12.25 -6.96 -3.15
C LEU A 117 -13.22 -7.60 -2.14
N ASP A 118 -13.77 -8.75 -2.49
CA ASP A 118 -14.51 -9.56 -1.52
C ASP A 118 -13.59 -10.11 -0.43
N VAL A 119 -14.16 -10.46 0.73
CA VAL A 119 -13.40 -10.87 1.94
C VAL A 119 -12.46 -12.04 1.70
N THR A 120 -12.83 -12.96 0.82
CA THR A 120 -12.01 -14.15 0.51
C THR A 120 -10.79 -13.77 -0.32
N VAL A 121 -11.00 -12.98 -1.37
CA VAL A 121 -9.92 -12.46 -2.22
C VAL A 121 -9.03 -11.49 -1.44
N GLN A 122 -9.60 -10.63 -0.59
CA GLN A 122 -8.85 -9.76 0.31
C GLN A 122 -7.84 -10.54 1.16
N LYS A 123 -8.28 -11.63 1.83
CA LYS A 123 -7.39 -12.48 2.64
C LYS A 123 -6.25 -13.08 1.80
N GLN A 124 -6.54 -13.54 0.59
CA GLN A 124 -5.53 -14.09 -0.31
C GLN A 124 -4.51 -13.03 -0.74
N ILE A 125 -4.96 -11.82 -1.08
CA ILE A 125 -4.09 -10.71 -1.48
C ILE A 125 -3.19 -10.26 -0.32
N LEU A 126 -3.72 -10.16 0.90
CA LEU A 126 -2.91 -9.80 2.08
C LEU A 126 -1.84 -10.85 2.38
N LYS A 127 -2.19 -12.13 2.29
CA LYS A 127 -1.22 -13.22 2.44
C LYS A 127 -0.14 -13.16 1.36
N LEU A 128 -0.53 -12.88 0.12
CA LEU A 128 0.40 -12.74 -0.99
C LEU A 128 1.36 -11.55 -0.78
N ILE A 129 0.86 -10.38 -0.37
CA ILE A 129 1.71 -9.21 -0.08
C ILE A 129 2.72 -9.53 1.03
N ALA A 130 2.27 -10.16 2.12
CA ALA A 130 3.14 -10.54 3.23
C ALA A 130 4.22 -11.56 2.80
N GLN A 131 3.86 -12.55 1.98
CA GLN A 131 4.79 -13.50 1.41
C GLN A 131 5.85 -12.81 0.54
N MET A 132 5.42 -12.01 -0.43
CA MET A 132 6.31 -11.25 -1.32
C MET A 132 7.23 -10.30 -0.53
N GLN A 133 6.70 -9.65 0.51
CA GLN A 133 7.49 -8.79 1.41
C GLN A 133 8.63 -9.57 2.07
N ALA A 134 8.32 -10.75 2.64
CA ALA A 134 9.30 -11.58 3.31
C ALA A 134 10.37 -12.12 2.34
N GLU A 135 9.95 -12.60 1.16
CA GLU A 135 10.83 -13.17 0.14
C GLU A 135 11.77 -12.12 -0.47
N HIS A 136 11.31 -10.90 -0.66
CA HIS A 136 12.08 -9.83 -1.28
C HIS A 136 12.76 -8.88 -0.27
N GLY A 137 12.52 -9.04 1.04
CA GLY A 137 13.11 -8.20 2.08
C GLY A 137 12.71 -6.71 1.95
N THR A 138 11.51 -6.43 1.43
CA THR A 138 11.02 -5.09 1.14
C THR A 138 10.29 -4.50 2.35
N ALA A 139 10.55 -3.24 2.70
CA ALA A 139 9.73 -2.52 3.67
C ALA A 139 8.34 -2.21 3.08
N LEU A 140 7.29 -2.31 3.90
CA LEU A 140 5.92 -2.05 3.49
C LEU A 140 5.31 -0.91 4.30
N LEU A 141 4.86 0.15 3.62
CA LEU A 141 3.98 1.17 4.19
C LEU A 141 2.56 0.87 3.70
N PHE A 142 1.72 0.40 4.62
CA PHE A 142 0.35 0.01 4.31
C PHE A 142 -0.63 1.09 4.75
N VAL A 143 -1.35 1.69 3.83
CA VAL A 143 -2.40 2.69 4.09
C VAL A 143 -3.75 2.01 4.01
N THR A 144 -4.56 2.09 5.06
CA THR A 144 -5.91 1.53 5.10
C THR A 144 -6.72 2.13 6.25
N HIS A 145 -8.03 2.08 6.12
CA HIS A 145 -8.97 2.39 7.21
C HIS A 145 -9.44 1.12 7.95
N ASP A 146 -9.02 -0.08 7.54
CA ASP A 146 -9.42 -1.35 8.14
C ASP A 146 -8.38 -1.84 9.16
N LEU A 147 -8.66 -1.65 10.46
CA LEU A 147 -7.80 -2.10 11.55
C LEU A 147 -7.65 -3.63 11.60
N GLY A 148 -8.64 -4.39 11.12
CA GLY A 148 -8.56 -5.84 11.02
C GLY A 148 -7.52 -6.31 10.00
N VAL A 149 -7.28 -5.52 8.95
CA VAL A 149 -6.22 -5.74 7.97
C VAL A 149 -4.86 -5.43 8.57
N VAL A 150 -4.72 -4.24 9.16
CA VAL A 150 -3.44 -3.75 9.74
C VAL A 150 -2.88 -4.74 10.75
N SER A 151 -3.74 -5.29 11.60
CA SER A 151 -3.34 -6.26 12.65
C SER A 151 -2.68 -7.55 12.12
N LYS A 152 -2.82 -7.85 10.84
CA LYS A 152 -2.33 -9.08 10.20
C LYS A 152 -1.05 -8.89 9.39
N VAL A 153 -0.75 -7.66 8.98
CA VAL A 153 0.33 -7.38 8.01
C VAL A 153 1.34 -6.36 8.50
N CYS A 154 1.10 -5.67 9.62
CA CYS A 154 1.94 -4.60 10.12
C CYS A 154 2.40 -4.85 11.55
N ASP A 155 3.64 -4.44 11.89
CA ASP A 155 4.20 -4.49 13.23
C ASP A 155 3.91 -3.22 14.02
N THR A 156 3.85 -2.09 13.32
CA THR A 156 3.62 -0.74 13.86
C THR A 156 2.51 -0.05 13.10
N LEU A 157 1.90 0.92 13.74
CA LEU A 157 0.82 1.68 13.13
C LEU A 157 0.95 3.17 13.51
N SER A 158 0.57 4.03 12.56
CA SER A 158 0.42 5.47 12.75
C SER A 158 -1.02 5.86 12.48
N VAL A 159 -1.67 6.49 13.45
CA VAL A 159 -3.03 7.01 13.30
C VAL A 159 -2.94 8.44 12.75
N LEU A 160 -3.55 8.66 11.57
CA LEU A 160 -3.61 9.97 10.93
C LEU A 160 -5.02 10.56 11.01
N TYR A 161 -5.09 11.85 11.28
CA TYR A 161 -6.31 12.65 11.11
C TYR A 161 -5.95 14.06 10.60
N ALA A 162 -6.67 14.54 9.61
CA ALA A 162 -6.48 15.87 9.01
C ALA A 162 -5.01 16.23 8.71
N GLY A 163 -4.22 15.26 8.20
CA GLY A 163 -2.81 15.44 7.85
C GLY A 163 -1.82 15.39 9.01
N LYS A 164 -2.28 15.17 10.24
CA LYS A 164 -1.44 15.05 11.43
C LYS A 164 -1.39 13.61 11.94
N VAL A 165 -0.20 13.19 12.38
CA VAL A 165 -0.03 11.91 13.09
C VAL A 165 -0.43 12.12 14.55
N LEU A 166 -1.51 11.47 14.98
CA LEU A 166 -2.05 11.59 16.34
C LEU A 166 -1.41 10.58 17.30
N GLU A 167 -1.07 9.39 16.81
CA GLU A 167 -0.45 8.33 17.60
C GLU A 167 0.43 7.45 16.73
N ASN A 168 1.62 7.09 17.25
CA ASN A 168 2.47 6.03 16.73
C ASN A 168 2.59 4.94 17.78
N ALA A 169 2.30 3.70 17.44
CA ALA A 169 2.34 2.60 18.39
C ALA A 169 2.77 1.28 17.74
N GLN A 170 3.37 0.41 18.55
CA GLN A 170 3.45 -1.01 18.24
C GLN A 170 2.03 -1.59 18.15
N MET A 171 1.76 -2.48 17.21
CA MET A 171 0.45 -3.05 16.94
C MET A 171 -0.21 -3.60 18.22
N ARG A 172 0.51 -4.45 18.96
CA ARG A 172 0.01 -5.04 20.21
C ARG A 172 -0.41 -3.98 21.23
N ARG A 173 0.40 -2.92 21.38
CA ARG A 173 0.11 -1.82 22.33
C ARG A 173 -1.12 -1.03 21.91
N PHE A 174 -1.26 -0.75 20.62
CA PHE A 174 -2.42 -0.03 20.10
C PHE A 174 -3.74 -0.74 20.42
N PHE A 175 -3.81 -2.07 20.22
CA PHE A 175 -5.03 -2.83 20.49
C PHE A 175 -5.32 -3.03 21.98
N THR A 176 -4.30 -2.96 22.84
CA THR A 176 -4.51 -3.13 24.29
C THR A 176 -4.63 -1.82 25.06
N HIS A 177 -3.83 -0.82 24.71
CA HIS A 177 -3.72 0.46 25.45
C HIS A 177 -3.49 1.63 24.48
N PRO A 178 -4.47 2.00 23.62
CA PRO A 178 -4.35 3.19 22.78
C PRO A 178 -4.31 4.44 23.67
N ILE A 179 -3.38 5.35 23.34
CA ILE A 179 -3.12 6.54 24.19
C ILE A 179 -4.03 7.68 23.77
N HIS A 180 -4.10 7.96 22.46
CA HIS A 180 -4.83 9.12 21.95
C HIS A 180 -6.36 8.90 22.04
N PRO A 181 -7.18 9.91 22.46
CA PRO A 181 -8.63 9.79 22.52
C PRO A 181 -9.28 9.38 21.20
N TYR A 182 -8.78 9.90 20.07
CA TYR A 182 -9.23 9.52 18.73
C TYR A 182 -8.95 8.04 18.44
N SER A 183 -7.75 7.54 18.76
CA SER A 183 -7.39 6.12 18.59
C SER A 183 -8.30 5.20 19.37
N ARG A 184 -8.64 5.57 20.63
CA ARG A 184 -9.61 4.83 21.47
C ARG A 184 -11.00 4.80 20.82
N ALA A 185 -11.44 5.93 20.30
CA ALA A 185 -12.75 6.03 19.66
C ALA A 185 -12.82 5.22 18.34
N VAL A 186 -11.77 5.27 17.52
CA VAL A 186 -11.67 4.46 16.28
C VAL A 186 -11.64 2.98 16.60
N LEU A 187 -10.87 2.56 17.60
CA LEU A 187 -10.80 1.16 18.02
C LEU A 187 -12.15 0.67 18.57
N ALA A 188 -12.85 1.49 19.38
CA ALA A 188 -14.17 1.15 19.89
C ALA A 188 -15.25 1.08 18.79
N ALA A 189 -15.11 1.86 17.73
CA ALA A 189 -15.99 1.84 16.56
C ALA A 189 -15.72 0.65 15.61
N THR A 190 -14.56 -0.01 15.74
CA THR A 190 -14.18 -1.12 14.86
C THR A 190 -14.90 -2.42 15.29
N PRO A 191 -15.63 -3.11 14.40
CA PRO A 191 -16.26 -4.40 14.70
C PRO A 191 -15.21 -5.44 15.10
N THR A 192 -15.45 -6.15 16.21
CA THR A 192 -14.62 -7.26 16.67
C THR A 192 -15.41 -8.56 16.69
N TYR A 193 -14.73 -9.70 16.71
CA TYR A 193 -15.39 -11.01 16.80
C TYR A 193 -16.24 -11.16 18.07
N SER A 194 -15.86 -10.51 19.15
CA SER A 194 -16.59 -10.49 20.43
C SER A 194 -17.75 -9.47 20.46
N ASN A 195 -17.75 -8.52 19.52
CA ASN A 195 -18.81 -7.54 19.33
C ASN A 195 -19.05 -7.33 17.82
N PRO A 196 -19.77 -8.27 17.15
CA PRO A 196 -20.00 -8.22 15.69
C PRO A 196 -20.92 -7.06 15.28
N THR A 197 -21.74 -6.57 16.18
CA THR A 197 -22.48 -5.31 16.04
C THR A 197 -21.64 -4.12 16.45
N GLY A 198 -20.36 -4.39 16.85
CA GLY A 198 -19.38 -3.44 17.33
C GLY A 198 -19.60 -2.10 16.72
N SER A 199 -19.95 -1.16 17.51
CA SER A 199 -20.78 -0.05 17.13
C SER A 199 -20.39 0.45 15.73
N LEU A 200 -21.31 0.39 14.77
CA LEU A 200 -21.37 1.31 13.64
C LEU A 200 -21.43 2.77 14.14
N ALA A 201 -21.08 3.00 15.41
CA ALA A 201 -21.00 4.28 16.07
C ALA A 201 -19.85 5.04 15.42
N GLN A 202 -20.18 6.09 14.73
CA GLN A 202 -19.22 7.09 14.29
C GLN A 202 -18.38 7.55 15.49
N VAL A 203 -17.11 7.89 15.23
CA VAL A 203 -16.28 8.55 16.26
C VAL A 203 -17.08 9.71 16.84
N PRO A 204 -17.27 9.81 18.17
CA PRO A 204 -18.09 10.85 18.78
C PRO A 204 -17.64 12.24 18.34
N GLN A 205 -18.60 13.09 17.94
CA GLN A 205 -18.29 14.44 17.42
C GLN A 205 -17.43 15.24 18.41
N LYS A 206 -17.65 15.11 19.70
CA LYS A 206 -16.83 15.75 20.74
C LYS A 206 -15.33 15.39 20.66
N VAL A 207 -15.01 14.16 20.26
CA VAL A 207 -13.61 13.73 20.07
C VAL A 207 -13.03 14.37 18.82
N ILE A 208 -13.82 14.43 17.75
CA ILE A 208 -13.44 15.11 16.51
C ILE A 208 -13.17 16.59 16.75
N ASP A 209 -14.10 17.28 17.42
CA ASP A 209 -13.99 18.72 17.73
C ASP A 209 -12.73 19.03 18.58
N ALA A 210 -12.44 18.19 19.57
CA ALA A 210 -11.24 18.33 20.41
C ALA A 210 -9.95 18.17 19.60
N VAL A 211 -9.89 17.17 18.72
CA VAL A 211 -8.72 16.93 17.85
C VAL A 211 -8.54 18.09 16.86
N GLU A 212 -9.62 18.60 16.30
CA GLU A 212 -9.55 19.74 15.37
C GLU A 212 -9.11 21.04 16.08
N GLN A 213 -9.51 21.24 17.33
CA GLN A 213 -9.03 22.35 18.14
C GLN A 213 -7.52 22.24 18.40
N ASP A 214 -7.04 21.07 18.80
CA ASP A 214 -5.61 20.83 19.04
C ASP A 214 -4.77 21.04 17.77
N ILE A 215 -5.26 20.58 16.61
CA ILE A 215 -4.59 20.77 15.33
C ILE A 215 -4.51 22.26 14.98
N ARG A 216 -5.61 23.01 15.11
CA ARG A 216 -5.65 24.47 14.84
C ARG A 216 -4.70 25.23 15.75
N HIS A 217 -4.64 24.91 17.03
CA HIS A 217 -3.72 25.55 17.96
C HIS A 217 -2.25 25.24 17.67
N HIS A 218 -1.93 24.05 17.14
CA HIS A 218 -0.57 23.69 16.74
C HIS A 218 -0.14 24.41 15.45
N ASP A 219 -1.02 24.53 14.46
CA ASP A 219 -0.71 25.19 13.19
C ASP A 219 -0.49 26.71 13.37
N ILE A 220 -1.21 27.36 14.30
CA ILE A 220 -0.99 28.78 14.64
C ILE A 220 0.39 29.01 15.27
N ARG A 221 0.93 28.06 16.04
CA ARG A 221 2.24 28.17 16.69
C ARG A 221 3.43 27.93 15.76
N HIS A 222 3.23 27.32 14.61
CA HIS A 222 4.27 27.03 13.62
C HIS A 222 4.29 27.97 12.41
N HIS A 223 3.36 28.93 12.36
CA HIS A 223 3.31 29.99 11.34
C HIS A 223 3.62 31.40 11.89
N ILE A 224 4.15 31.51 13.12
CA ILE A 224 4.79 32.68 13.72
C ILE A 224 6.25 32.33 13.97
#